data_3a5721bdbd0510ef5ca7245fc6167db8
#
_entry.id   3a5721bdbd0510ef5ca7245fc6167db8
#
_cell.length_a   1.000
_cell.length_b   1.000
_cell.length_c   1.000
_cell.angle_alpha   90.00
_cell.angle_beta   90.00
_cell.angle_gamma   90.00
#
_symmetry.space_group_name_H-M   'P 1'
#
loop_
_entity.id
_entity.type
_entity.pdbx_description
1 polymer ?
#
loop_
_entity_poly.entity_id
_entity_poly.type
_entity_poly.pdbx_seq_one_letter_code
_entity_poly.pdbx_strand_id
1 'polypeptide(L)'
;MTGTAHAAFRRLFNEIGPVDQVGIEERVAKYTTRSIKKGSKLFGLKLAASMVDLTTLEGKDTPGKVASLCQKALHPSDDPEVPTVAAVCVYPSMVKYARRALGEDTGVRIASVATAFPSGQAPLKTRLAEVRSAVTDGADEIDMVINRGAFLAGEFQLVQDEIAAVVLACGSATLKVILEVSELETYDNIRAASFLAMRVLRPNDFIKTSTGKTSLNATLGNNQVMIEAIRDFYLDTGTPIAMKPAGGIRTAKQALQFLIAVKETLGDEWLNNTRYRFGASSLLNDLLRQIEKERTGAYQAPYYFSEAAESY
;
A
#
# COMPACT_ATOMS: atom_id res chain seq x y z
N MET A 1 -15.35 -25.97 2.33
CA MET A 1 -14.37 -25.94 3.44
C MET A 1 -14.43 -27.26 4.19
N THR A 2 -13.27 -27.83 4.55
CA THR A 2 -13.20 -29.00 5.43
C THR A 2 -13.65 -28.64 6.86
N GLY A 3 -14.08 -29.59 7.68
CA GLY A 3 -14.54 -29.32 9.05
C GLY A 3 -13.45 -28.62 9.93
N THR A 4 -12.20 -28.91 9.68
CA THR A 4 -11.03 -28.28 10.35
C THR A 4 -10.87 -26.81 9.99
N ALA A 5 -11.02 -26.43 8.72
CA ALA A 5 -10.97 -25.04 8.28
C ALA A 5 -12.08 -24.21 8.95
N HIS A 6 -13.30 -24.72 8.98
CA HIS A 6 -14.44 -24.03 9.60
C HIS A 6 -14.22 -23.79 11.10
N ALA A 7 -13.61 -24.75 11.81
CA ALA A 7 -13.28 -24.59 13.23
C ALA A 7 -12.18 -23.53 13.46
N ALA A 8 -11.17 -23.45 12.57
CA ALA A 8 -10.11 -22.45 12.65
C ALA A 8 -10.66 -21.03 12.44
N PHE A 9 -11.49 -20.82 11.40
CA PHE A 9 -12.17 -19.54 11.17
C PHE A 9 -13.06 -19.14 12.36
N ARG A 10 -13.88 -20.06 12.87
CA ARG A 10 -14.75 -19.75 14.03
C ARG A 10 -13.95 -19.31 15.25
N ARG A 11 -12.83 -19.97 15.55
CA ARG A 11 -11.96 -19.59 16.69
C ARG A 11 -11.41 -18.19 16.49
N LEU A 12 -10.87 -17.88 15.31
CA LEU A 12 -10.30 -16.58 15.00
C LEU A 12 -11.37 -15.47 15.07
N PHE A 13 -12.55 -15.69 14.48
CA PHE A 13 -13.64 -14.70 14.52
C PHE A 13 -14.20 -14.46 15.91
N ASN A 14 -14.24 -15.47 16.78
CA ASN A 14 -14.63 -15.28 18.18
C ASN A 14 -13.63 -14.40 18.94
N GLU A 15 -12.36 -14.41 18.54
CA GLU A 15 -11.32 -13.58 19.16
C GLU A 15 -11.35 -12.14 18.66
N ILE A 16 -11.43 -11.93 17.34
CA ILE A 16 -11.30 -10.59 16.73
C ILE A 16 -12.63 -9.86 16.50
N GLY A 17 -13.75 -10.55 16.64
CA GLY A 17 -15.11 -10.06 16.36
C GLY A 17 -15.44 -9.95 14.87
N PRO A 18 -16.73 -10.05 14.50
CA PRO A 18 -17.20 -9.88 13.13
C PRO A 18 -17.17 -8.41 12.70
N VAL A 19 -17.20 -8.19 11.39
CA VAL A 19 -17.30 -6.84 10.82
C VAL A 19 -18.77 -6.45 10.66
N ASP A 20 -19.15 -5.29 11.20
CA ASP A 20 -20.42 -4.63 10.89
C ASP A 20 -20.34 -4.02 9.49
N GLN A 21 -20.71 -4.79 8.47
CA GLN A 21 -20.67 -4.36 7.08
C GLN A 21 -21.52 -3.11 6.83
N VAL A 22 -22.71 -3.02 7.39
CA VAL A 22 -23.61 -1.88 7.22
C VAL A 22 -22.95 -0.63 7.81
N GLY A 23 -22.43 -0.72 9.00
CA GLY A 23 -21.72 0.38 9.65
C GLY A 23 -20.46 0.81 8.89
N ILE A 24 -19.71 -0.10 8.26
CA ILE A 24 -18.58 0.24 7.37
C ILE A 24 -19.08 1.06 6.17
N GLU A 25 -20.11 0.61 5.49
CA GLU A 25 -20.64 1.27 4.29
C GLU A 25 -21.23 2.64 4.60
N GLU A 26 -21.92 2.79 5.73
CA GLU A 26 -22.43 4.08 6.21
C GLU A 26 -21.30 5.08 6.54
N ARG A 27 -20.23 4.63 7.18
CA ARG A 27 -19.04 5.48 7.46
C ARG A 27 -18.38 5.93 6.17
N VAL A 28 -18.16 5.01 5.24
CA VAL A 28 -17.59 5.28 3.91
C VAL A 28 -18.46 6.30 3.15
N ALA A 29 -19.77 6.13 3.14
CA ALA A 29 -20.69 7.07 2.49
C ALA A 29 -20.51 8.49 3.08
N LYS A 30 -20.38 8.63 4.40
CA LYS A 30 -20.13 9.93 5.06
C LYS A 30 -18.81 10.56 4.61
N TYR A 31 -17.73 9.79 4.43
CA TYR A 31 -16.43 10.33 3.97
C TYR A 31 -16.54 10.91 2.55
N THR A 32 -17.34 10.30 1.68
CA THR A 32 -17.49 10.77 0.29
C THR A 32 -18.22 12.11 0.18
N THR A 33 -18.99 12.50 1.18
CA THR A 33 -19.74 13.76 1.24
C THR A 33 -19.01 14.90 1.94
N ARG A 34 -17.84 14.62 2.55
CA ARG A 34 -17.05 15.64 3.25
C ARG A 34 -16.57 16.72 2.30
N SER A 35 -16.78 17.97 2.67
CA SER A 35 -16.25 19.14 1.97
C SER A 35 -14.97 19.62 2.65
N ILE A 36 -13.90 19.74 1.88
CA ILE A 36 -12.60 20.21 2.38
C ILE A 36 -12.42 21.67 1.94
N LYS A 37 -12.17 22.57 2.89
CA LYS A 37 -11.90 23.98 2.62
C LYS A 37 -10.56 24.16 1.88
N LYS A 38 -10.44 25.24 1.10
CA LYS A 38 -9.31 25.50 0.18
C LYS A 38 -7.92 25.27 0.78
N GLY A 39 -7.61 25.83 1.96
CA GLY A 39 -6.30 25.63 2.61
C GLY A 39 -6.05 24.18 3.02
N SER A 40 -7.04 23.52 3.63
CA SER A 40 -6.95 22.11 4.00
C SER A 40 -6.89 21.18 2.78
N LYS A 41 -7.50 21.59 1.65
CA LYS A 41 -7.43 20.84 0.40
C LYS A 41 -6.01 20.83 -0.15
N LEU A 42 -5.36 21.99 -0.27
CA LEU A 42 -3.98 22.08 -0.76
C LEU A 42 -3.02 21.30 0.13
N PHE A 43 -3.15 21.43 1.46
CA PHE A 43 -2.40 20.63 2.43
C PHE A 43 -2.59 19.13 2.20
N GLY A 44 -3.84 18.66 2.09
CA GLY A 44 -4.15 17.25 1.86
C GLY A 44 -3.63 16.71 0.52
N LEU A 45 -3.62 17.54 -0.54
CA LEU A 45 -3.05 17.17 -1.84
C LEU A 45 -1.53 16.99 -1.77
N LYS A 46 -0.81 17.94 -1.13
CA LYS A 46 0.65 17.82 -0.91
C LYS A 46 0.98 16.63 -0.01
N LEU A 47 0.20 16.43 1.06
CA LEU A 47 0.34 15.27 1.93
C LEU A 47 0.14 13.96 1.17
N ALA A 48 -0.92 13.84 0.36
CA ALA A 48 -1.15 12.66 -0.47
C ALA A 48 0.01 12.41 -1.45
N ALA A 49 0.58 13.45 -2.06
CA ALA A 49 1.74 13.33 -2.94
C ALA A 49 2.96 12.77 -2.22
N SER A 50 3.25 13.24 -0.99
CA SER A 50 4.36 12.74 -0.15
C SER A 50 4.16 11.28 0.31
N MET A 51 2.96 10.74 0.20
CA MET A 51 2.61 9.37 0.59
C MET A 51 2.55 8.39 -0.59
N VAL A 52 2.84 8.82 -1.82
CA VAL A 52 2.78 7.92 -2.98
C VAL A 52 3.99 6.99 -3.00
N ASP A 53 3.72 5.67 -3.17
CA ASP A 53 4.69 4.72 -3.69
C ASP A 53 4.49 4.68 -5.21
N LEU A 54 5.34 5.44 -5.94
CA LEU A 54 5.25 5.57 -7.39
C LEU A 54 5.69 4.27 -8.06
N THR A 55 4.74 3.60 -8.72
CA THR A 55 4.84 2.17 -9.03
C THR A 55 4.92 1.91 -10.52
N THR A 56 5.87 1.07 -10.95
CA THR A 56 5.88 0.38 -12.25
C THR A 56 6.18 -1.09 -12.04
N LEU A 57 5.27 -1.96 -12.52
CA LEU A 57 5.34 -3.42 -12.36
C LEU A 57 4.89 -4.09 -13.66
N GLU A 58 5.59 -3.74 -14.74
CA GLU A 58 5.31 -4.28 -16.07
C GLU A 58 6.46 -5.18 -16.53
N GLY A 59 6.16 -6.30 -17.18
CA GLY A 59 7.18 -7.21 -17.71
C GLY A 59 8.11 -6.56 -18.75
N LYS A 60 7.71 -5.42 -19.31
CA LYS A 60 8.49 -4.61 -20.25
C LYS A 60 9.28 -3.45 -19.61
N ASP A 61 9.34 -3.38 -18.28
CA ASP A 61 10.09 -2.32 -17.60
C ASP A 61 11.58 -2.41 -17.94
N THR A 62 12.16 -1.28 -18.30
CA THR A 62 13.58 -1.15 -18.63
C THR A 62 14.33 -0.30 -17.60
N PRO A 63 15.66 -0.42 -17.50
CA PRO A 63 16.48 0.46 -16.66
C PRO A 63 16.23 1.95 -16.93
N GLY A 64 16.04 2.35 -18.20
CA GLY A 64 15.75 3.73 -18.58
C GLY A 64 14.40 4.20 -18.05
N LYS A 65 13.34 3.38 -18.17
CA LYS A 65 12.03 3.70 -17.62
C LYS A 65 12.07 3.82 -16.09
N VAL A 66 12.81 2.94 -15.41
CA VAL A 66 12.99 3.03 -13.95
C VAL A 66 13.76 4.29 -13.57
N ALA A 67 14.80 4.67 -14.33
CA ALA A 67 15.52 5.93 -14.08
C ALA A 67 14.60 7.15 -14.23
N SER A 68 13.77 7.22 -15.29
CA SER A 68 12.78 8.29 -15.45
C SER A 68 11.77 8.32 -14.29
N LEU A 69 11.28 7.14 -13.84
CA LEU A 69 10.40 7.04 -12.68
C LEU A 69 11.06 7.59 -11.42
N CYS A 70 12.34 7.31 -11.19
CA CYS A 70 13.12 7.83 -10.07
C CYS A 70 13.28 9.36 -10.14
N GLN A 71 13.56 9.92 -11.32
CA GLN A 71 13.63 11.37 -11.50
C GLN A 71 12.29 12.04 -11.19
N LYS A 72 11.18 11.48 -11.66
CA LYS A 72 9.84 11.97 -11.32
C LYS A 72 9.52 11.84 -9.83
N ALA A 73 10.01 10.82 -9.17
CA ALA A 73 9.84 10.62 -7.73
C ALA A 73 10.58 11.70 -6.91
N LEU A 74 11.78 12.07 -7.34
CA LEU A 74 12.61 13.12 -6.73
C LEU A 74 12.09 14.52 -7.03
N HIS A 75 11.66 14.75 -8.25
CA HIS A 75 11.24 16.05 -8.76
C HIS A 75 9.85 15.95 -9.40
N PRO A 76 8.77 15.78 -8.59
CA PRO A 76 7.42 15.63 -9.14
C PRO A 76 6.91 16.90 -9.84
N SER A 77 7.43 18.07 -9.45
CA SER A 77 7.03 19.39 -9.93
C SER A 77 8.21 20.35 -9.88
N ASP A 78 8.18 21.41 -10.71
CA ASP A 78 9.10 22.55 -10.63
C ASP A 78 8.81 23.45 -9.41
N ASP A 79 7.65 23.32 -8.78
CA ASP A 79 7.30 24.02 -7.53
C ASP A 79 8.01 23.34 -6.34
N PRO A 80 8.98 24.03 -5.68
CA PRO A 80 9.73 23.45 -4.55
C PRO A 80 8.88 23.16 -3.32
N GLU A 81 7.67 23.69 -3.25
CA GLU A 81 6.73 23.36 -2.17
C GLU A 81 6.01 22.03 -2.37
N VAL A 82 6.13 21.42 -3.56
CA VAL A 82 5.59 20.06 -3.79
C VAL A 82 6.62 19.03 -3.29
N PRO A 83 6.23 18.17 -2.34
CA PRO A 83 7.17 17.23 -1.76
C PRO A 83 7.55 16.12 -2.76
N THR A 84 8.69 15.47 -2.54
CA THR A 84 9.02 14.19 -3.16
C THR A 84 7.98 13.13 -2.81
N VAL A 85 7.90 12.05 -3.60
CA VAL A 85 7.08 10.90 -3.22
C VAL A 85 7.77 10.08 -2.12
N ALA A 86 7.04 9.17 -1.49
CA ALA A 86 7.56 8.33 -0.41
C ALA A 86 8.55 7.26 -0.91
N ALA A 87 8.20 6.61 -2.01
CA ALA A 87 8.98 5.51 -2.57
C ALA A 87 8.76 5.35 -4.08
N VAL A 88 9.70 4.67 -4.73
CA VAL A 88 9.46 4.00 -6.02
C VAL A 88 9.24 2.51 -5.76
N CYS A 89 8.30 1.88 -6.48
CA CYS A 89 8.02 0.45 -6.32
C CYS A 89 8.24 -0.27 -7.65
N VAL A 90 9.13 -1.28 -7.64
CA VAL A 90 9.61 -1.96 -8.83
C VAL A 90 9.71 -3.48 -8.62
N TYR A 91 9.96 -4.24 -9.70
CA TYR A 91 10.34 -5.65 -9.61
C TYR A 91 11.77 -5.83 -9.04
N PRO A 92 12.10 -6.99 -8.42
CA PRO A 92 13.41 -7.25 -7.82
C PRO A 92 14.58 -6.98 -8.77
N SER A 93 14.48 -7.40 -10.04
CA SER A 93 15.51 -7.18 -11.05
C SER A 93 15.80 -5.71 -11.37
N MET A 94 14.88 -4.81 -11.03
CA MET A 94 14.98 -3.37 -11.27
C MET A 94 15.53 -2.59 -10.06
N VAL A 95 15.62 -3.18 -8.89
CA VAL A 95 16.05 -2.51 -7.65
C VAL A 95 17.43 -1.85 -7.79
N LYS A 96 18.44 -2.57 -8.29
CA LYS A 96 19.78 -2.02 -8.52
C LYS A 96 19.82 -0.82 -9.45
N TYR A 97 18.91 -0.75 -10.43
CA TYR A 97 18.81 0.39 -11.33
C TYR A 97 18.12 1.58 -10.68
N ALA A 98 17.09 1.31 -9.85
CA ALA A 98 16.45 2.34 -9.03
C ALA A 98 17.44 2.93 -8.02
N ARG A 99 18.23 2.09 -7.32
CA ARG A 99 19.25 2.55 -6.38
C ARG A 99 20.31 3.43 -7.04
N ARG A 100 20.77 3.04 -8.25
CA ARG A 100 21.71 3.84 -9.01
C ARG A 100 21.12 5.19 -9.44
N ALA A 101 19.84 5.21 -9.82
CA ALA A 101 19.17 6.41 -10.32
C ALA A 101 18.78 7.39 -9.19
N LEU A 102 18.38 6.89 -8.02
CA LEU A 102 18.07 7.72 -6.86
C LEU A 102 19.32 8.20 -6.14
N GLY A 103 20.40 7.39 -6.12
CA GLY A 103 21.53 7.66 -5.23
C GLY A 103 21.22 7.31 -3.77
N GLU A 104 22.00 7.90 -2.85
CA GLU A 104 21.86 7.73 -1.41
C GLU A 104 21.21 8.99 -0.79
N ASP A 105 20.56 8.82 0.37
CA ASP A 105 20.05 9.90 1.23
C ASP A 105 19.08 10.91 0.58
N THR A 106 18.33 10.48 -0.43
CA THR A 106 17.37 11.35 -1.12
C THR A 106 16.01 11.47 -0.42
N GLY A 107 15.77 10.67 0.62
CA GLY A 107 14.47 10.60 1.29
C GLY A 107 13.43 9.75 0.54
N VAL A 108 13.65 9.40 -0.74
CA VAL A 108 12.78 8.50 -1.52
C VAL A 108 13.27 7.06 -1.35
N ARG A 109 12.41 6.17 -0.87
CA ARG A 109 12.74 4.77 -0.63
C ARG A 109 12.56 3.91 -1.88
N ILE A 110 13.20 2.75 -1.91
CA ILE A 110 13.02 1.73 -2.93
C ILE A 110 12.24 0.57 -2.34
N ALA A 111 11.02 0.40 -2.81
CA ALA A 111 10.20 -0.77 -2.52
C ALA A 111 10.34 -1.80 -3.66
N SER A 112 10.51 -3.07 -3.29
CA SER A 112 10.49 -4.19 -4.24
C SER A 112 9.33 -5.10 -3.95
N VAL A 113 8.54 -5.45 -4.97
CA VAL A 113 7.65 -6.60 -4.82
C VAL A 113 8.48 -7.87 -4.74
N ALA A 114 8.01 -8.89 -3.99
CA ALA A 114 8.69 -10.15 -3.82
C ALA A 114 7.71 -11.28 -3.51
N THR A 115 8.24 -12.47 -3.17
CA THR A 115 7.50 -13.68 -2.81
C THR A 115 6.63 -14.23 -3.94
N ALA A 116 7.20 -14.29 -5.15
CA ALA A 116 6.51 -14.72 -6.37
C ALA A 116 5.29 -13.85 -6.71
N PHE A 117 5.46 -12.52 -6.59
CA PHE A 117 4.44 -11.54 -6.96
C PHE A 117 3.99 -11.71 -8.42
N PRO A 118 2.68 -11.64 -8.76
CA PRO A 118 1.54 -11.31 -7.87
C PRO A 118 0.89 -12.53 -7.21
N SER A 119 1.22 -13.75 -7.57
CA SER A 119 0.49 -14.95 -7.15
C SER A 119 0.82 -15.44 -5.73
N GLY A 120 2.04 -15.23 -5.26
CA GLY A 120 2.53 -15.84 -4.02
C GLY A 120 2.83 -17.35 -4.13
N GLN A 121 2.67 -17.94 -5.33
CA GLN A 121 2.70 -19.38 -5.57
C GLN A 121 4.10 -19.87 -5.97
N ALA A 122 4.99 -19.95 -4.99
CA ALA A 122 6.30 -20.59 -5.12
C ALA A 122 6.72 -21.21 -3.77
N PRO A 123 7.60 -22.21 -3.77
CA PRO A 123 8.16 -22.77 -2.54
C PRO A 123 8.75 -21.68 -1.65
N LEU A 124 8.54 -21.76 -0.33
CA LEU A 124 8.98 -20.73 0.62
C LEU A 124 10.49 -20.41 0.46
N LYS A 125 11.33 -21.42 0.26
CA LYS A 125 12.78 -21.24 0.03
C LYS A 125 13.08 -20.28 -1.13
N THR A 126 12.35 -20.41 -2.24
CA THR A 126 12.49 -19.54 -3.43
C THR A 126 12.02 -18.12 -3.12
N ARG A 127 10.88 -17.98 -2.45
CA ARG A 127 10.32 -16.67 -2.04
C ARG A 127 11.28 -15.92 -1.10
N LEU A 128 11.91 -16.62 -0.16
CA LEU A 128 12.90 -16.02 0.75
C LEU A 128 14.21 -15.65 0.04
N ALA A 129 14.63 -16.42 -0.97
CA ALA A 129 15.80 -16.07 -1.78
C ALA A 129 15.56 -14.80 -2.60
N GLU A 130 14.34 -14.63 -3.16
CA GLU A 130 13.94 -13.42 -3.87
C GLU A 130 13.97 -12.19 -2.96
N VAL A 131 13.43 -12.28 -1.74
CA VAL A 131 13.48 -11.20 -0.74
C VAL A 131 14.91 -10.79 -0.44
N ARG A 132 15.79 -11.76 -0.11
CA ARG A 132 17.20 -11.48 0.20
C ARG A 132 17.93 -10.84 -0.98
N SER A 133 17.66 -11.29 -2.20
CA SER A 133 18.23 -10.69 -3.41
C SER A 133 17.82 -9.24 -3.56
N ALA A 134 16.52 -8.91 -3.41
CA ALA A 134 16.02 -7.54 -3.50
C ALA A 134 16.65 -6.63 -2.43
N VAL A 135 16.78 -7.11 -1.18
CA VAL A 135 17.43 -6.37 -0.09
C VAL A 135 18.92 -6.16 -0.39
N THR A 136 19.62 -7.19 -0.88
CA THR A 136 21.04 -7.10 -1.26
C THR A 136 21.25 -6.09 -2.40
N ASP A 137 20.33 -6.02 -3.36
CA ASP A 137 20.36 -5.06 -4.47
C ASP A 137 20.00 -3.62 -4.04
N GLY A 138 19.62 -3.41 -2.77
CA GLY A 138 19.40 -2.10 -2.18
C GLY A 138 17.92 -1.72 -1.99
N ALA A 139 17.00 -2.67 -1.90
CA ALA A 139 15.62 -2.37 -1.52
C ALA A 139 15.55 -1.96 -0.04
N ASP A 140 14.90 -0.84 0.24
CA ASP A 140 14.61 -0.34 1.59
C ASP A 140 13.33 -0.98 2.16
N GLU A 141 12.45 -1.46 1.27
CA GLU A 141 11.13 -1.96 1.59
C GLU A 141 10.79 -3.17 0.70
N ILE A 142 10.08 -4.14 1.25
CA ILE A 142 9.64 -5.36 0.54
C ILE A 142 8.12 -5.45 0.60
N ASP A 143 7.48 -5.54 -0.56
CA ASP A 143 6.04 -5.78 -0.69
C ASP A 143 5.82 -7.28 -0.97
N MET A 144 5.53 -8.10 0.06
CA MET A 144 5.27 -9.54 -0.08
C MET A 144 3.79 -9.82 -0.34
N VAL A 145 3.50 -10.98 -0.92
CA VAL A 145 2.12 -11.49 -1.08
C VAL A 145 1.91 -12.69 -0.16
N ILE A 146 0.79 -12.71 0.58
CA ILE A 146 0.43 -13.86 1.44
C ILE A 146 0.06 -15.09 0.62
N ASN A 147 0.14 -16.26 1.24
CA ASN A 147 -0.42 -17.49 0.72
C ASN A 147 -1.95 -17.49 0.92
N ARG A 148 -2.68 -16.93 -0.06
CA ARG A 148 -4.15 -16.81 -0.02
C ARG A 148 -4.84 -18.16 0.02
N GLY A 149 -4.29 -19.15 -0.70
CA GLY A 149 -4.82 -20.50 -0.69
C GLY A 149 -4.78 -21.14 0.70
N ALA A 150 -3.68 -21.01 1.42
CA ALA A 150 -3.54 -21.46 2.79
C ALA A 150 -4.51 -20.72 3.73
N PHE A 151 -4.64 -19.38 3.57
CA PHE A 151 -5.61 -18.61 4.34
C PHE A 151 -7.04 -19.12 4.14
N LEU A 152 -7.48 -19.24 2.89
CA LEU A 152 -8.84 -19.74 2.56
C LEU A 152 -9.07 -21.19 2.98
N ALA A 153 -8.01 -22.00 3.07
CA ALA A 153 -8.06 -23.35 3.62
C ALA A 153 -8.10 -23.39 5.16
N GLY A 154 -7.95 -22.24 5.85
CA GLY A 154 -7.89 -22.14 7.30
C GLY A 154 -6.54 -22.54 7.92
N GLU A 155 -5.49 -22.64 7.09
CA GLU A 155 -4.11 -22.95 7.51
C GLU A 155 -3.41 -21.70 8.05
N PHE A 156 -4.02 -21.03 9.04
CA PHE A 156 -3.59 -19.72 9.54
C PHE A 156 -2.18 -19.72 10.12
N GLN A 157 -1.79 -20.80 10.78
CA GLN A 157 -0.43 -20.92 11.32
C GLN A 157 0.60 -20.91 10.18
N LEU A 158 0.34 -21.63 9.08
CA LEU A 158 1.21 -21.63 7.91
C LEU A 158 1.36 -20.20 7.33
N VAL A 159 0.25 -19.45 7.24
CA VAL A 159 0.30 -18.06 6.75
C VAL A 159 1.16 -17.20 7.67
N GLN A 160 1.02 -17.31 8.99
CA GLN A 160 1.82 -16.55 9.96
C GLN A 160 3.30 -16.94 9.92
N ASP A 161 3.61 -18.23 9.86
CA ASP A 161 4.99 -18.74 9.80
C ASP A 161 5.70 -18.25 8.52
N GLU A 162 5.00 -18.21 7.39
CA GLU A 162 5.54 -17.68 6.14
C GLU A 162 5.80 -16.17 6.22
N ILE A 163 4.89 -15.38 6.79
CA ILE A 163 5.10 -13.94 7.00
C ILE A 163 6.28 -13.72 7.96
N ALA A 164 6.34 -14.43 9.08
CA ALA A 164 7.44 -14.33 10.04
C ALA A 164 8.80 -14.67 9.42
N ALA A 165 8.84 -15.69 8.55
CA ALA A 165 10.06 -16.04 7.82
C ALA A 165 10.50 -14.91 6.86
N VAL A 166 9.55 -14.22 6.23
CA VAL A 166 9.84 -13.07 5.37
C VAL A 166 10.28 -11.86 6.19
N VAL A 167 9.68 -11.58 7.36
CA VAL A 167 10.16 -10.55 8.31
C VAL A 167 11.65 -10.74 8.62
N LEU A 168 12.05 -11.98 8.93
CA LEU A 168 13.46 -12.31 9.18
C LEU A 168 14.34 -12.13 7.94
N ALA A 169 13.85 -12.49 6.76
CA ALA A 169 14.59 -12.35 5.51
C ALA A 169 14.78 -10.89 5.06
N CYS A 170 13.88 -9.99 5.47
CA CYS A 170 13.97 -8.55 5.19
C CYS A 170 15.09 -7.85 5.98
N GLY A 171 15.58 -8.42 7.09
CA GLY A 171 16.54 -7.73 7.94
C GLY A 171 16.02 -6.38 8.42
N SER A 172 16.69 -5.28 8.06
CA SER A 172 16.26 -3.91 8.40
C SER A 172 15.23 -3.32 7.44
N ALA A 173 15.01 -3.92 6.26
CA ALA A 173 14.04 -3.43 5.31
C ALA A 173 12.61 -3.53 5.86
N THR A 174 11.80 -2.50 5.62
CA THR A 174 10.38 -2.48 6.03
C THR A 174 9.57 -3.50 5.21
N LEU A 175 8.74 -4.27 5.87
CA LEU A 175 7.86 -5.24 5.21
C LEU A 175 6.46 -4.66 4.98
N LYS A 176 5.88 -4.90 3.79
CA LYS A 176 4.48 -4.61 3.49
C LYS A 176 3.80 -5.90 3.03
N VAL A 177 2.81 -6.36 3.78
CA VAL A 177 2.12 -7.62 3.55
C VAL A 177 0.87 -7.40 2.71
N ILE A 178 0.89 -7.83 1.45
CA ILE A 178 -0.26 -7.77 0.54
C ILE A 178 -1.22 -8.89 0.88
N LEU A 179 -2.41 -8.53 1.30
CA LEU A 179 -3.49 -9.46 1.64
C LEU A 179 -4.25 -9.95 0.41
N GLU A 180 -4.27 -9.17 -0.68
CA GLU A 180 -5.09 -9.34 -1.90
C GLU A 180 -6.57 -9.43 -1.56
N VAL A 181 -7.10 -8.33 -1.05
CA VAL A 181 -8.45 -8.22 -0.48
C VAL A 181 -9.58 -8.67 -1.41
N SER A 182 -9.40 -8.56 -2.73
CA SER A 182 -10.38 -9.01 -3.72
C SER A 182 -10.58 -10.53 -3.74
N GLU A 183 -9.58 -11.28 -3.32
CA GLU A 183 -9.63 -12.75 -3.28
C GLU A 183 -9.97 -13.30 -1.89
N LEU A 184 -10.09 -12.44 -0.88
CA LEU A 184 -10.54 -12.81 0.47
C LEU A 184 -12.07 -12.80 0.61
N GLU A 185 -12.80 -12.31 -0.38
CA GLU A 185 -14.24 -12.39 -0.58
C GLU A 185 -15.09 -11.57 0.40
N THR A 186 -14.79 -11.55 1.70
CA THR A 186 -15.62 -10.90 2.74
C THR A 186 -14.82 -9.93 3.60
N TYR A 187 -15.49 -8.95 4.19
CA TYR A 187 -14.88 -8.04 5.17
C TYR A 187 -14.36 -8.77 6.40
N ASP A 188 -15.03 -9.83 6.84
CA ASP A 188 -14.56 -10.68 7.94
C ASP A 188 -13.22 -11.33 7.61
N ASN A 189 -13.06 -11.89 6.41
CA ASN A 189 -11.81 -12.48 5.97
C ASN A 189 -10.69 -11.41 5.84
N ILE A 190 -11.01 -10.21 5.34
CA ILE A 190 -10.05 -9.10 5.27
C ILE A 190 -9.58 -8.72 6.69
N ARG A 191 -10.50 -8.59 7.64
CA ARG A 191 -10.16 -8.32 9.05
C ARG A 191 -9.31 -9.45 9.64
N ALA A 192 -9.70 -10.70 9.42
CA ALA A 192 -8.96 -11.87 9.89
C ALA A 192 -7.54 -11.93 9.34
N ALA A 193 -7.37 -11.75 8.02
CA ALA A 193 -6.05 -11.72 7.39
C ALA A 193 -5.19 -10.55 7.89
N SER A 194 -5.80 -9.39 8.17
CA SER A 194 -5.12 -8.24 8.76
C SER A 194 -4.55 -8.58 10.15
N PHE A 195 -5.36 -9.16 11.03
CA PHE A 195 -4.91 -9.57 12.36
C PHE A 195 -3.83 -10.65 12.31
N LEU A 196 -3.99 -11.66 11.44
CA LEU A 196 -2.97 -12.70 11.28
C LEU A 196 -1.62 -12.12 10.86
N ALA A 197 -1.61 -11.17 9.92
CA ALA A 197 -0.39 -10.50 9.50
C ALA A 197 0.20 -9.64 10.63
N MET A 198 -0.61 -8.80 11.26
CA MET A 198 -0.15 -7.86 12.29
C MET A 198 0.49 -8.53 13.51
N ARG A 199 0.06 -9.75 13.88
CA ARG A 199 0.63 -10.52 15.01
C ARG A 199 2.11 -10.84 14.86
N VAL A 200 2.66 -10.83 13.66
CA VAL A 200 4.05 -11.17 13.37
C VAL A 200 4.85 -10.03 12.74
N LEU A 201 4.20 -8.89 12.51
CA LEU A 201 4.83 -7.68 11.97
C LEU A 201 5.51 -6.85 13.07
N ARG A 202 6.53 -6.12 12.66
CA ARG A 202 7.25 -5.16 13.51
C ARG A 202 6.52 -3.80 13.52
N PRO A 203 6.75 -2.95 14.50
CA PRO A 203 6.27 -1.57 14.47
C PRO A 203 6.62 -0.87 13.15
N ASN A 204 5.65 -0.22 12.52
CA ASN A 204 5.73 0.47 11.23
C ASN A 204 5.97 -0.44 9.99
N ASP A 205 5.93 -1.76 10.12
CA ASP A 205 5.65 -2.62 8.97
C ASP A 205 4.19 -2.41 8.53
N PHE A 206 3.84 -2.78 7.30
CA PHE A 206 2.56 -2.46 6.68
C PHE A 206 1.71 -3.70 6.42
N ILE A 207 0.39 -3.52 6.50
CA ILE A 207 -0.55 -4.32 5.74
C ILE A 207 -0.96 -3.55 4.47
N LYS A 208 -1.10 -4.26 3.34
CA LYS A 208 -1.39 -3.68 2.03
C LYS A 208 -2.60 -4.37 1.41
N THR A 209 -3.47 -3.61 0.74
CA THR A 209 -4.70 -4.18 0.20
C THR A 209 -4.45 -5.18 -0.92
N SER A 210 -3.69 -4.79 -1.95
CA SER A 210 -3.75 -5.47 -3.26
C SER A 210 -2.42 -5.42 -4.01
N THR A 211 -2.26 -6.37 -4.92
CA THR A 211 -1.14 -6.38 -5.88
C THR A 211 -1.31 -5.32 -6.98
N GLY A 212 -2.54 -4.94 -7.29
CA GLY A 212 -2.87 -4.12 -8.45
C GLY A 212 -2.98 -4.93 -9.76
N LYS A 213 -2.89 -6.26 -9.68
CA LYS A 213 -2.93 -7.18 -10.85
C LYS A 213 -4.22 -7.99 -10.94
N THR A 214 -5.17 -7.75 -10.03
CA THR A 214 -6.53 -8.30 -10.07
C THR A 214 -7.54 -7.27 -10.59
N SER A 215 -8.75 -7.70 -10.92
CA SER A 215 -9.80 -6.80 -11.45
C SER A 215 -10.36 -5.83 -10.41
N LEU A 216 -10.43 -6.25 -9.15
CA LEU A 216 -10.87 -5.42 -8.03
C LEU A 216 -9.68 -5.15 -7.10
N ASN A 217 -9.52 -3.90 -6.70
CA ASN A 217 -8.39 -3.45 -5.89
C ASN A 217 -8.85 -2.69 -4.64
N ALA A 218 -8.09 -1.67 -4.20
CA ALA A 218 -8.44 -0.89 -3.04
C ALA A 218 -9.77 -0.14 -3.22
N THR A 219 -10.68 -0.35 -2.28
CA THR A 219 -11.90 0.45 -2.11
C THR A 219 -11.88 1.14 -0.75
N LEU A 220 -12.71 2.19 -0.58
CA LEU A 220 -12.86 2.81 0.75
C LEU A 220 -13.37 1.82 1.79
N GLY A 221 -14.24 0.87 1.40
CA GLY A 221 -14.79 -0.14 2.30
C GLY A 221 -13.72 -1.09 2.83
N ASN A 222 -12.94 -1.75 1.94
CA ASN A 222 -11.90 -2.64 2.40
C ASN A 222 -10.75 -1.91 3.12
N ASN A 223 -10.43 -0.65 2.72
CA ASN A 223 -9.53 0.19 3.47
C ASN A 223 -10.05 0.47 4.88
N GLN A 224 -11.35 0.79 5.03
CA GLN A 224 -11.96 1.06 6.34
C GLN A 224 -11.86 -0.15 7.27
N VAL A 225 -12.16 -1.35 6.77
CA VAL A 225 -11.99 -2.60 7.53
C VAL A 225 -10.56 -2.77 8.03
N MET A 226 -9.57 -2.50 7.16
CA MET A 226 -8.16 -2.68 7.52
C MET A 226 -7.66 -1.63 8.50
N ILE A 227 -8.05 -0.35 8.36
CA ILE A 227 -7.64 0.69 9.32
C ILE A 227 -8.35 0.56 10.66
N GLU A 228 -9.58 0.03 10.70
CA GLU A 228 -10.24 -0.35 11.97
C GLU A 228 -9.54 -1.54 12.63
N ALA A 229 -9.11 -2.53 11.86
CA ALA A 229 -8.28 -3.63 12.39
C ALA A 229 -6.96 -3.13 12.97
N ILE A 230 -6.29 -2.16 12.31
CA ILE A 230 -5.07 -1.50 12.83
C ILE A 230 -5.37 -0.76 14.13
N ARG A 231 -6.46 0.02 14.19
CA ARG A 231 -6.87 0.73 15.41
C ARG A 231 -7.05 -0.23 16.58
N ASP A 232 -7.83 -1.28 16.37
CA ASP A 232 -8.16 -2.24 17.40
C ASP A 232 -6.90 -2.99 17.88
N PHE A 233 -6.03 -3.39 16.95
CA PHE A 233 -4.74 -4.01 17.25
C PHE A 233 -3.80 -3.07 18.03
N TYR A 234 -3.75 -1.79 17.64
CA TYR A 234 -2.94 -0.78 18.34
C TYR A 234 -3.44 -0.52 19.75
N LEU A 235 -4.76 -0.44 19.95
CA LEU A 235 -5.35 -0.27 21.28
C LEU A 235 -5.07 -1.46 22.20
N ASP A 236 -5.00 -2.66 21.65
CA ASP A 236 -4.74 -3.90 22.41
C ASP A 236 -3.25 -4.09 22.72
N THR A 237 -2.36 -3.81 21.76
CA THR A 237 -0.94 -4.18 21.83
C THR A 237 0.03 -3.02 21.99
N GLY A 238 -0.41 -1.79 21.68
CA GLY A 238 0.46 -0.61 21.56
C GLY A 238 1.37 -0.61 20.33
N THR A 239 1.27 -1.61 19.43
CA THR A 239 2.13 -1.75 18.27
C THR A 239 1.53 -1.00 17.07
N PRO A 240 2.18 0.08 16.57
CA PRO A 240 1.70 0.81 15.41
C PRO A 240 2.00 0.05 14.12
N ILE A 241 0.99 -0.37 13.41
CA ILE A 241 1.08 -0.97 12.09
C ILE A 241 0.66 0.06 11.03
N ALA A 242 1.39 0.11 9.93
CA ALA A 242 1.14 1.02 8.85
C ALA A 242 0.19 0.40 7.78
N MET A 243 -0.38 1.25 6.92
CA MET A 243 -1.35 0.84 5.91
C MET A 243 -0.95 1.32 4.52
N LYS A 244 -1.16 0.46 3.50
CA LYS A 244 -0.98 0.83 2.09
C LYS A 244 -2.15 0.34 1.23
N PRO A 245 -3.16 1.18 0.94
CA PRO A 245 -4.08 0.88 -0.15
C PRO A 245 -3.34 0.95 -1.50
N ALA A 246 -3.61 0.01 -2.39
CA ALA A 246 -2.95 -0.10 -3.68
C ALA A 246 -3.90 -0.57 -4.78
N GLY A 247 -3.71 -0.02 -5.98
CA GLY A 247 -4.54 -0.29 -7.15
C GLY A 247 -5.88 0.43 -7.15
N GLY A 248 -6.30 0.94 -8.31
CA GLY A 248 -7.60 1.59 -8.49
C GLY A 248 -7.72 3.04 -8.00
N ILE A 249 -6.78 3.56 -7.23
CA ILE A 249 -6.79 4.95 -6.76
C ILE A 249 -6.08 5.81 -7.80
N ARG A 250 -6.86 6.58 -8.56
CA ARG A 250 -6.37 7.34 -9.72
C ARG A 250 -6.56 8.84 -9.61
N THR A 251 -7.42 9.30 -8.71
CA THR A 251 -7.78 10.72 -8.61
C THR A 251 -7.44 11.30 -7.25
N ALA A 252 -7.07 12.58 -7.23
CA ALA A 252 -6.83 13.35 -6.03
C ALA A 252 -8.05 13.36 -5.09
N LYS A 253 -9.28 13.37 -5.66
CA LYS A 253 -10.50 13.27 -4.87
C LYS A 253 -10.57 11.96 -4.09
N GLN A 254 -10.26 10.84 -4.74
CA GLN A 254 -10.20 9.54 -4.06
C GLN A 254 -9.15 9.56 -2.95
N ALA A 255 -7.91 10.00 -3.24
CA ALA A 255 -6.86 10.06 -2.24
C ALA A 255 -7.26 10.87 -1.00
N LEU A 256 -7.89 12.03 -1.19
CA LEU A 256 -8.41 12.84 -0.08
C LEU A 256 -9.49 12.11 0.73
N GLN A 257 -10.36 11.32 0.11
CA GLN A 257 -11.36 10.51 0.81
C GLN A 257 -10.70 9.41 1.67
N PHE A 258 -9.63 8.79 1.17
CA PHE A 258 -8.84 7.84 1.95
C PHE A 258 -8.14 8.52 3.14
N LEU A 259 -7.58 9.73 2.97
CA LEU A 259 -6.97 10.48 4.08
C LEU A 259 -8.00 10.90 5.13
N ILE A 260 -9.24 11.24 4.73
CA ILE A 260 -10.33 11.50 5.66
C ILE A 260 -10.62 10.25 6.49
N ALA A 261 -10.74 9.08 5.85
CA ALA A 261 -10.96 7.82 6.55
C ALA A 261 -9.86 7.53 7.59
N VAL A 262 -8.59 7.74 7.22
CA VAL A 262 -7.45 7.60 8.14
C VAL A 262 -7.57 8.57 9.30
N LYS A 263 -7.80 9.85 9.04
CA LYS A 263 -7.91 10.88 10.08
C LYS A 263 -9.02 10.57 11.08
N GLU A 264 -10.19 10.18 10.58
CA GLU A 264 -11.37 9.92 11.44
C GLU A 264 -11.26 8.57 12.18
N THR A 265 -10.45 7.61 11.72
CA THR A 265 -10.33 6.28 12.34
C THR A 265 -9.07 6.13 13.19
N LEU A 266 -7.93 6.61 12.71
CA LEU A 266 -6.61 6.42 13.33
C LEU A 266 -6.01 7.72 13.90
N GLY A 267 -6.57 8.88 13.54
CA GLY A 267 -6.05 10.18 13.97
C GLY A 267 -4.86 10.70 13.13
N ASP A 268 -4.33 11.84 13.58
CA ASP A 268 -3.28 12.55 12.84
C ASP A 268 -1.93 11.82 12.85
N GLU A 269 -1.71 10.94 13.80
CA GLU A 269 -0.48 10.15 13.92
C GLU A 269 -0.24 9.21 12.72
N TRP A 270 -1.29 8.81 11.99
CA TRP A 270 -1.18 8.01 10.77
C TRP A 270 -1.14 8.86 9.50
N LEU A 271 -1.33 10.18 9.58
CA LEU A 271 -1.27 11.07 8.43
C LEU A 271 0.16 11.48 8.08
N ASN A 272 1.00 10.50 7.78
CA ASN A 272 2.37 10.68 7.31
C ASN A 272 2.83 9.48 6.47
N ASN A 273 3.92 9.63 5.73
CA ASN A 273 4.41 8.61 4.81
C ASN A 273 5.14 7.42 5.48
N THR A 274 5.33 7.44 6.78
CA THR A 274 5.86 6.28 7.53
C THR A 274 4.75 5.33 7.98
N ARG A 275 3.51 5.81 8.04
CA ARG A 275 2.36 5.01 8.52
C ARG A 275 1.23 4.85 7.53
N TYR A 276 1.22 5.66 6.44
CA TYR A 276 0.22 5.51 5.40
C TYR A 276 0.80 5.83 4.02
N ARG A 277 0.52 4.98 3.03
CA ARG A 277 1.02 5.09 1.66
C ARG A 277 -0.08 4.84 0.64
N PHE A 278 0.08 5.39 -0.55
CA PHE A 278 -0.73 5.06 -1.74
C PHE A 278 0.12 4.30 -2.75
N GLY A 279 -0.21 3.03 -3.02
CA GLY A 279 0.40 2.29 -4.12
C GLY A 279 -0.27 2.66 -5.44
N ALA A 280 0.37 3.51 -6.25
CA ALA A 280 -0.24 4.07 -7.45
C ALA A 280 0.79 4.42 -8.53
N SER A 281 0.33 4.49 -9.79
CA SER A 281 1.09 5.00 -10.93
C SER A 281 0.59 6.38 -11.37
N SER A 282 -0.68 6.48 -11.77
CA SER A 282 -1.25 7.71 -12.36
C SER A 282 -1.77 8.73 -11.33
N LEU A 283 -1.97 8.34 -10.07
CA LEU A 283 -2.49 9.22 -9.01
C LEU A 283 -1.65 10.49 -8.85
N LEU A 284 -0.31 10.36 -8.90
CA LEU A 284 0.59 11.50 -8.74
C LEU A 284 0.29 12.60 -9.76
N ASN A 285 0.04 12.23 -11.02
CA ASN A 285 -0.27 13.20 -12.07
C ASN A 285 -1.54 14.01 -11.77
N ASP A 286 -2.59 13.36 -11.26
CA ASP A 286 -3.82 14.07 -10.90
C ASP A 286 -3.65 14.93 -9.65
N LEU A 287 -2.85 14.48 -8.67
CA LEU A 287 -2.49 15.29 -7.50
C LEU A 287 -1.75 16.57 -7.92
N LEU A 288 -0.76 16.47 -8.79
CA LEU A 288 -0.01 17.63 -9.30
C LEU A 288 -0.91 18.60 -10.06
N ARG A 289 -1.80 18.09 -10.92
CA ARG A 289 -2.81 18.91 -11.63
C ARG A 289 -3.72 19.65 -10.66
N GLN A 290 -4.16 19.02 -9.60
CA GLN A 290 -5.04 19.65 -8.60
C GLN A 290 -4.26 20.67 -7.75
N ILE A 291 -3.01 20.40 -7.38
CA ILE A 291 -2.13 21.34 -6.69
C ILE A 291 -1.96 22.61 -7.55
N GLU A 292 -1.62 22.44 -8.82
CA GLU A 292 -1.43 23.56 -9.75
C GLU A 292 -2.72 24.37 -9.94
N LYS A 293 -3.87 23.69 -10.04
CA LYS A 293 -5.17 24.37 -10.08
C LYS A 293 -5.44 25.19 -8.81
N GLU A 294 -5.18 24.65 -7.63
CA GLU A 294 -5.39 25.37 -6.36
C GLU A 294 -4.45 26.59 -6.27
N ARG A 295 -3.26 26.51 -6.83
CA ARG A 295 -2.26 27.60 -6.86
C ARG A 295 -2.62 28.69 -7.86
N THR A 296 -2.95 28.32 -9.10
CA THR A 296 -3.12 29.27 -10.22
C THR A 296 -4.56 29.63 -10.51
N GLY A 297 -5.53 28.84 -10.03
CA GLY A 297 -6.95 28.96 -10.37
C GLY A 297 -7.33 28.32 -11.71
N ALA A 298 -6.39 27.80 -12.49
CA ALA A 298 -6.60 27.21 -13.82
C ALA A 298 -6.13 25.76 -13.91
N TYR A 299 -6.86 24.94 -14.67
CA TYR A 299 -6.39 23.60 -15.01
C TYR A 299 -5.36 23.65 -16.13
N GLN A 300 -4.24 22.99 -15.92
CA GLN A 300 -3.29 22.68 -17.00
C GLN A 300 -3.68 21.38 -17.71
N ALA A 301 -3.24 21.24 -18.96
CA ALA A 301 -3.50 20.05 -19.75
C ALA A 301 -2.78 18.81 -19.18
N PRO A 302 -3.37 17.61 -19.30
CA PRO A 302 -2.79 16.39 -18.71
C PRO A 302 -1.36 16.09 -19.15
N TYR A 303 -1.00 16.42 -20.40
CA TYR A 303 0.33 16.12 -20.96
C TYR A 303 1.50 16.87 -20.28
N TYR A 304 1.23 17.92 -19.50
CA TYR A 304 2.27 18.56 -18.68
C TYR A 304 2.69 17.71 -17.47
N PHE A 305 1.89 16.71 -17.07
CA PHE A 305 2.11 15.88 -15.88
C PHE A 305 2.35 14.42 -16.21
N SER A 306 2.04 13.99 -17.44
CA SER A 306 2.28 12.61 -17.89
C SER A 306 3.63 12.51 -18.57
N GLU A 307 4.44 11.51 -18.23
CA GLU A 307 5.48 11.05 -19.14
C GLU A 307 4.82 10.57 -20.44
N ALA A 308 5.47 10.89 -21.58
CA ALA A 308 4.94 10.55 -22.89
C ALA A 308 4.52 9.07 -22.96
N ALA A 309 3.28 8.87 -23.39
CA ALA A 309 2.66 7.61 -23.71
C ALA A 309 2.50 6.63 -22.52
N GLU A 310 1.42 6.79 -21.75
CA GLU A 310 0.67 5.60 -21.33
C GLU A 310 0.21 4.89 -22.63
N SER A 311 1.06 4.07 -23.19
CA SER A 311 0.66 3.18 -24.26
C SER A 311 -0.14 2.04 -23.64
N TYR A 312 -1.48 2.13 -23.85
CA TYR A 312 -2.54 1.12 -23.80
C TYR A 312 -2.72 0.28 -22.55
#